data_5094c6bec98a5c193bbfc76c06923794
#
_entry.id   5094c6bec98a5c193bbfc76c06923794
#
_cell.length_a   1.000
_cell.length_b   1.000
_cell.length_c   1.000
_cell.angle_alpha   90.00
_cell.angle_beta   90.00
_cell.angle_gamma   90.00
#
_symmetry.space_group_name_H-M   'P 1'
#
loop_
_entity.id
_entity.type
_entity.pdbx_description
1 polymer ?
#
loop_
_entity_poly.entity_id
_entity_poly.type
_entity_poly.pdbx_seq_one_letter_code
_entity_poly.pdbx_strand_id
1 'polypeptide(L)'
;LPVEWLAAALLAQAGTPVFAPPPGVPLTLEIDHRQVEAGRPERHYRSARRIVFERDGAGWRGTLTHGGASVDAPGDAFARALSATLAQPIVFRIDKAGAVVGVDEIEAVWGRLVAAMHAAAGDRASAPLVALPPAARPGMLASLIGDAIEARAAGDGAFAEEPIDLPAAPVAGGGAPAMLPGKRSAAIEGDRLVVRLAAAGPLALPAGATSSIERTTRIDPATGLLDERRERVESRMSDGTLGQFREMHYRLRYQDTRQQTRRQP
;
A
#
# COMPACT_ATOMS: atom_id res chain seq x y z
N LEU A 1 -29.01 -29.76 23.75
CA LEU A 1 -28.12 -28.59 23.84
C LEU A 1 -27.69 -28.24 22.43
N PRO A 2 -27.97 -27.03 21.91
CA PRO A 2 -27.71 -26.70 20.53
C PRO A 2 -26.21 -26.48 20.28
N VAL A 3 -25.74 -27.07 19.20
CA VAL A 3 -24.35 -27.11 18.70
C VAL A 3 -23.85 -25.70 18.30
N GLU A 4 -24.73 -24.71 18.25
CA GLU A 4 -24.43 -23.34 17.80
C GLU A 4 -23.54 -22.53 18.76
N TRP A 5 -23.45 -22.93 20.05
CA TRP A 5 -22.61 -22.24 21.04
C TRP A 5 -21.11 -22.60 20.97
N LEU A 6 -20.77 -23.71 20.32
CA LEU A 6 -19.36 -24.13 20.16
C LEU A 6 -18.65 -23.40 19.03
N ALA A 7 -19.37 -22.94 18.00
CA ALA A 7 -18.78 -22.17 16.91
C ALA A 7 -18.41 -20.73 17.31
N ALA A 8 -19.18 -20.12 18.22
CA ALA A 8 -18.93 -18.77 18.71
C ALA A 8 -17.72 -18.68 19.66
N ALA A 9 -17.43 -19.75 20.41
CA ALA A 9 -16.31 -19.78 21.35
C ALA A 9 -14.93 -19.96 20.68
N LEU A 10 -14.88 -20.45 19.46
CA LEU A 10 -13.63 -20.58 18.69
C LEU A 10 -13.18 -19.28 18.00
N LEU A 11 -14.06 -18.30 17.88
CA LEU A 11 -13.77 -17.00 17.26
C LEU A 11 -13.27 -15.93 18.24
N ALA A 12 -13.30 -16.22 19.55
CA ALA A 12 -12.96 -15.24 20.59
C ALA A 12 -11.50 -15.28 21.08
N GLN A 13 -10.62 -16.05 20.45
CA GLN A 13 -9.18 -15.89 20.63
C GLN A 13 -8.66 -14.95 19.55
N ALA A 14 -8.84 -13.64 19.74
CA ALA A 14 -8.03 -12.63 19.09
C ALA A 14 -6.57 -12.84 19.53
N GLY A 15 -5.91 -13.80 18.90
CA GLY A 15 -4.48 -14.04 19.06
C GLY A 15 -3.75 -12.76 18.64
N THR A 16 -2.69 -12.42 19.36
CA THR A 16 -1.77 -11.36 18.96
C THR A 16 -1.48 -11.50 17.46
N PRO A 17 -1.62 -10.44 16.64
CA PRO A 17 -1.42 -10.53 15.20
C PRO A 17 -0.04 -11.09 14.93
N VAL A 18 0.01 -12.24 14.32
CA VAL A 18 1.27 -12.92 14.00
C VAL A 18 1.56 -12.66 12.53
N PHE A 19 2.53 -11.80 12.28
CA PHE A 19 3.08 -11.67 10.95
C PHE A 19 3.95 -12.91 10.65
N ALA A 20 3.49 -13.76 9.74
CA ALA A 20 4.10 -15.06 9.45
C ALA A 20 4.24 -15.32 7.94
N PRO A 21 4.92 -14.44 7.20
CA PRO A 21 5.13 -14.67 5.77
C PRO A 21 5.96 -15.95 5.53
N PRO A 22 5.79 -16.64 4.39
CA PRO A 22 6.60 -17.81 4.06
C PRO A 22 8.05 -17.39 3.86
N PRO A 23 9.02 -17.96 4.63
CA PRO A 23 10.40 -17.55 4.55
C PRO A 23 11.06 -18.00 3.25
N GLY A 24 11.85 -17.10 2.64
CA GLY A 24 12.59 -17.35 1.40
C GLY A 24 11.73 -17.47 0.14
N VAL A 25 10.41 -17.41 0.25
CA VAL A 25 9.51 -17.51 -0.90
C VAL A 25 9.38 -16.16 -1.60
N PRO A 26 9.69 -16.06 -2.90
CA PRO A 26 9.51 -14.83 -3.63
C PRO A 26 8.02 -14.50 -3.84
N LEU A 27 7.66 -13.29 -3.47
CA LEU A 27 6.34 -12.72 -3.69
C LEU A 27 6.45 -11.58 -4.69
N THR A 28 5.42 -11.36 -5.50
CA THR A 28 5.33 -10.21 -6.40
C THR A 28 4.12 -9.37 -6.00
N LEU A 29 4.38 -8.12 -5.62
CA LEU A 29 3.35 -7.11 -5.41
C LEU A 29 3.14 -6.37 -6.74
N GLU A 30 2.02 -6.64 -7.38
CA GLU A 30 1.56 -5.95 -8.58
C GLU A 30 0.75 -4.72 -8.16
N ILE A 31 1.02 -3.58 -8.78
CA ILE A 31 0.34 -2.31 -8.54
C ILE A 31 -0.15 -1.79 -9.88
N ASP A 32 -1.46 -1.58 -9.99
CA ASP A 32 -2.12 -0.91 -11.12
C ASP A 32 -2.74 0.39 -10.61
N HIS A 33 -2.37 1.50 -11.19
CA HIS A 33 -2.80 2.83 -10.76
C HIS A 33 -3.31 3.64 -11.94
N ARG A 34 -4.56 4.08 -11.82
CA ARG A 34 -5.23 4.97 -12.77
C ARG A 34 -5.57 6.29 -12.09
N GLN A 35 -5.24 7.40 -12.73
CA GLN A 35 -5.52 8.73 -12.23
C GLN A 35 -6.06 9.63 -13.34
N VAL A 36 -7.15 10.33 -13.04
CA VAL A 36 -7.76 11.35 -13.87
C VAL A 36 -7.84 12.63 -13.05
N GLU A 37 -7.35 13.74 -13.58
CA GLU A 37 -7.47 15.08 -13.00
C GLU A 37 -8.14 16.00 -14.01
N ALA A 38 -8.98 16.91 -13.52
CA ALA A 38 -9.64 17.90 -14.39
C ALA A 38 -8.59 18.68 -15.23
N GLY A 39 -8.81 18.75 -16.54
CA GLY A 39 -7.92 19.47 -17.47
C GLY A 39 -6.57 18.80 -17.73
N ARG A 40 -6.36 17.57 -17.26
CA ARG A 40 -5.12 16.80 -17.53
C ARG A 40 -5.45 15.49 -18.24
N PRO A 41 -4.54 14.97 -19.06
CA PRO A 41 -4.68 13.63 -19.62
C PRO A 41 -4.69 12.58 -18.53
N GLU A 42 -5.45 11.52 -18.76
CA GLU A 42 -5.45 10.34 -17.90
C GLU A 42 -4.04 9.76 -17.77
N ARG A 43 -3.68 9.38 -16.56
CA ARG A 43 -2.44 8.67 -16.26
C ARG A 43 -2.76 7.26 -15.79
N HIS A 44 -2.10 6.30 -16.38
CA HIS A 44 -2.19 4.90 -16.02
C HIS A 44 -0.78 4.31 -15.94
N TYR A 45 -0.43 3.68 -14.84
CA TYR A 45 0.83 2.99 -14.73
C TYR A 45 0.68 1.64 -14.00
N ARG A 46 1.55 0.72 -14.38
CA ARG A 46 1.68 -0.58 -13.74
C ARG A 46 3.09 -0.75 -13.24
N SER A 47 3.24 -1.31 -12.07
CA SER A 47 4.53 -1.66 -11.52
C SER A 47 4.45 -2.99 -10.80
N ALA A 48 5.58 -3.69 -10.73
CA ALA A 48 5.72 -4.88 -9.91
C ALA A 48 6.95 -4.75 -9.02
N ARG A 49 6.81 -5.21 -7.79
CA ARG A 49 7.87 -5.26 -6.80
C ARG A 49 8.02 -6.70 -6.35
N ARG A 50 9.25 -7.20 -6.33
CA ARG A 50 9.54 -8.52 -5.78
C ARG A 50 9.92 -8.37 -4.32
N ILE A 51 9.32 -9.18 -3.46
CA ILE A 51 9.54 -9.20 -2.02
C ILE A 51 9.95 -10.61 -1.60
N VAL A 52 10.98 -10.70 -0.76
CA VAL A 52 11.36 -11.94 -0.08
C VAL A 52 11.45 -11.64 1.40
N PHE A 53 10.79 -12.45 2.22
CA PHE A 53 10.88 -12.37 3.68
C PHE A 53 11.77 -13.49 4.20
N GLU A 54 12.65 -13.16 5.13
CA GLU A 54 13.53 -14.11 5.82
C GLU A 54 13.41 -13.89 7.34
N ARG A 55 13.58 -14.94 8.12
CA ARG A 55 13.63 -14.81 9.59
C ARG A 55 14.87 -14.04 10.01
N ASP A 56 14.72 -13.10 10.94
CA ASP A 56 15.80 -12.33 11.51
C ASP A 56 15.55 -12.16 13.03
N GLY A 57 16.16 -13.04 13.82
CA GLY A 57 15.89 -13.13 15.25
C GLY A 57 14.42 -13.39 15.56
N ALA A 58 13.82 -12.50 16.36
CA ALA A 58 12.40 -12.55 16.71
C ALA A 58 11.48 -11.92 15.64
N GLY A 59 12.06 -11.27 14.63
CA GLY A 59 11.34 -10.56 13.58
C GLY A 59 11.63 -11.12 12.19
N TRP A 60 11.62 -10.20 11.21
CA TRP A 60 11.79 -10.52 9.81
C TRP A 60 12.67 -9.48 9.11
N ARG A 61 13.36 -9.94 8.11
CA ARG A 61 14.02 -9.12 7.11
C ARG A 61 13.24 -9.22 5.80
N GLY A 62 12.76 -8.08 5.27
CA GLY A 62 12.08 -7.99 3.98
C GLY A 62 13.01 -7.38 2.94
N THR A 63 13.33 -8.12 1.88
CA THR A 63 14.13 -7.61 0.76
C THR A 63 13.22 -7.24 -0.39
N LEU A 64 13.24 -5.98 -0.79
CA LEU A 64 12.47 -5.42 -1.89
C LEU A 64 13.36 -5.16 -3.10
N THR A 65 12.95 -5.65 -4.26
CA THR A 65 13.64 -5.45 -5.55
C THR A 65 12.63 -5.13 -6.65
N HIS A 66 13.13 -4.74 -7.83
CA HIS A 66 12.31 -4.57 -9.01
C HIS A 66 11.68 -5.91 -9.44
N GLY A 67 10.38 -5.93 -9.71
CA GLY A 67 9.64 -7.14 -10.06
C GLY A 67 9.61 -7.50 -11.55
N GLY A 68 10.35 -6.79 -12.39
CA GLY A 68 10.48 -7.11 -13.82
C GLY A 68 9.31 -6.65 -14.72
N ALA A 69 8.27 -6.02 -14.16
CA ALA A 69 7.23 -5.39 -14.98
C ALA A 69 7.71 -4.04 -15.50
N SER A 70 7.46 -3.75 -16.78
CA SER A 70 7.72 -2.43 -17.34
C SER A 70 6.82 -1.41 -16.65
N VAL A 71 7.39 -0.27 -16.31
CA VAL A 71 6.60 0.90 -15.93
C VAL A 71 6.06 1.51 -17.22
N ASP A 72 4.85 1.10 -17.62
CA ASP A 72 4.14 1.66 -18.77
C ASP A 72 3.57 3.04 -18.44
N ALA A 73 4.43 3.95 -17.95
CA ALA A 73 4.04 5.30 -17.67
C ALA A 73 5.11 6.27 -18.14
N PRO A 74 5.16 6.60 -19.44
CA PRO A 74 6.17 7.52 -19.97
C PRO A 74 6.14 8.91 -19.29
N GLY A 75 5.06 9.26 -18.58
CA GLY A 75 4.92 10.53 -17.87
C GLY A 75 5.16 10.50 -16.37
N ASP A 76 5.26 9.32 -15.70
CA ASP A 76 5.40 9.26 -14.24
C ASP A 76 6.87 9.20 -13.81
N ALA A 77 7.39 10.38 -13.42
CA ALA A 77 8.77 10.50 -12.96
C ALA A 77 9.04 9.71 -11.69
N PHE A 78 8.08 9.64 -10.76
CA PHE A 78 8.24 8.91 -9.51
C PHE A 78 8.32 7.39 -9.75
N ALA A 79 7.46 6.86 -10.62
CA ALA A 79 7.49 5.44 -10.96
C ALA A 79 8.83 5.05 -11.62
N ARG A 80 9.37 5.90 -12.51
CA ARG A 80 10.69 5.67 -13.11
C ARG A 80 11.82 5.75 -12.08
N ALA A 81 11.79 6.75 -11.20
CA ALA A 81 12.79 6.92 -10.15
C ALA A 81 12.76 5.73 -9.18
N LEU A 82 11.58 5.27 -8.78
CA LEU A 82 11.43 4.11 -7.92
C LEU A 82 11.95 2.83 -8.60
N SER A 83 11.63 2.61 -9.87
CA SER A 83 12.15 1.48 -10.64
C SER A 83 13.68 1.48 -10.71
N ALA A 84 14.30 2.65 -10.95
CA ALA A 84 15.75 2.79 -10.95
C ALA A 84 16.35 2.58 -9.54
N THR A 85 15.68 3.04 -8.49
CA THR A 85 16.11 2.81 -7.10
C THR A 85 16.08 1.32 -6.75
N LEU A 86 15.06 0.60 -7.18
CA LEU A 86 14.86 -0.84 -6.94
C LEU A 86 15.73 -1.74 -7.82
N ALA A 87 16.54 -1.18 -8.74
CA ALA A 87 17.59 -1.93 -9.42
C ALA A 87 18.63 -2.50 -8.43
N GLN A 88 18.74 -1.88 -7.24
CA GLN A 88 19.47 -2.43 -6.10
C GLN A 88 18.47 -2.77 -4.98
N PRO A 89 18.69 -3.86 -4.23
CA PRO A 89 17.80 -4.24 -3.15
C PRO A 89 17.65 -3.14 -2.08
N ILE A 90 16.45 -3.05 -1.51
CA ILE A 90 16.18 -2.31 -0.28
C ILE A 90 15.82 -3.34 0.78
N VAL A 91 16.51 -3.29 1.91
CA VAL A 91 16.31 -4.24 3.02
C VAL A 91 15.61 -3.54 4.17
N PHE A 92 14.51 -4.13 4.63
CA PHE A 92 13.68 -3.65 5.72
C PHE A 92 13.78 -4.58 6.92
N ARG A 93 13.85 -4.02 8.11
CA ARG A 93 13.69 -4.75 9.37
C ARG A 93 12.23 -4.63 9.80
N ILE A 94 11.61 -5.77 10.09
CA ILE A 94 10.19 -5.89 10.40
C ILE A 94 10.07 -6.67 11.70
N ASP A 95 9.28 -6.18 12.63
CA ASP A 95 9.06 -6.87 13.90
C ASP A 95 8.11 -8.08 13.75
N LYS A 96 7.91 -8.80 14.85
CA LYS A 96 7.02 -9.97 14.89
C LYS A 96 5.54 -9.64 14.61
N ALA A 97 5.15 -8.38 14.78
CA ALA A 97 3.80 -7.89 14.51
C ALA A 97 3.62 -7.38 13.06
N GLY A 98 4.67 -7.40 12.24
CA GLY A 98 4.63 -6.91 10.86
C GLY A 98 4.90 -5.42 10.72
N ALA A 99 5.27 -4.72 11.79
CA ALA A 99 5.63 -3.32 11.68
C ALA A 99 7.05 -3.15 11.14
N VAL A 100 7.22 -2.28 10.14
CA VAL A 100 8.54 -1.91 9.64
C VAL A 100 9.23 -1.02 10.65
N VAL A 101 10.28 -1.53 11.28
CA VAL A 101 11.03 -0.84 12.36
C VAL A 101 12.34 -0.23 11.89
N GLY A 102 12.74 -0.47 10.64
CA GLY A 102 13.95 0.13 10.08
C GLY A 102 14.18 -0.22 8.62
N VAL A 103 15.10 0.53 8.03
CA VAL A 103 15.60 0.33 6.67
C VAL A 103 17.13 0.27 6.77
N ASP A 104 17.73 -0.76 6.23
CA ASP A 104 19.18 -0.86 6.22
C ASP A 104 19.77 0.17 5.25
N GLU A 105 20.91 0.75 5.60
CA GLU A 105 21.62 1.77 4.78
C GLU A 105 20.70 2.90 4.29
N ILE A 106 19.82 3.39 5.16
CA ILE A 106 18.74 4.31 4.80
C ILE A 106 19.23 5.55 4.02
N GLU A 107 20.38 6.14 4.39
CA GLU A 107 20.90 7.32 3.72
C GLU A 107 21.39 7.01 2.30
N ALA A 108 21.96 5.81 2.08
CA ALA A 108 22.35 5.38 0.75
C ALA A 108 21.12 5.09 -0.14
N VAL A 109 20.08 4.43 0.43
CA VAL A 109 18.80 4.22 -0.26
C VAL A 109 18.14 5.54 -0.62
N TRP A 110 18.11 6.48 0.33
CA TRP A 110 17.55 7.80 0.13
C TRP A 110 18.28 8.59 -0.95
N GLY A 111 19.62 8.60 -0.90
CA GLY A 111 20.46 9.24 -1.92
C GLY A 111 20.20 8.69 -3.33
N ARG A 112 20.04 7.35 -3.47
CA ARG A 112 19.67 6.73 -4.76
C ARG A 112 18.30 7.19 -5.25
N LEU A 113 17.30 7.27 -4.36
CA LEU A 113 15.95 7.72 -4.72
C LEU A 113 15.95 9.18 -5.19
N VAL A 114 16.65 10.07 -4.47
CA VAL A 114 16.79 11.48 -4.85
C VAL A 114 17.50 11.64 -6.18
N ALA A 115 18.62 10.92 -6.39
CA ALA A 115 19.35 10.94 -7.66
C ALA A 115 18.51 10.42 -8.82
N ALA A 116 17.77 9.33 -8.61
CA ALA A 116 16.87 8.76 -9.61
C ALA A 116 15.71 9.71 -9.96
N MET A 117 15.14 10.41 -8.96
CA MET A 117 14.09 11.41 -9.19
C MET A 117 14.63 12.61 -9.96
N HIS A 118 15.84 13.10 -9.59
CA HIS A 118 16.48 14.17 -10.32
C HIS A 118 16.73 13.79 -11.80
N ALA A 119 17.25 12.58 -12.05
CA ALA A 119 17.46 12.07 -13.39
C ALA A 119 16.16 11.91 -14.19
N ALA A 120 15.06 11.52 -13.53
CA ALA A 120 13.76 11.30 -14.17
C ALA A 120 13.01 12.61 -14.49
N ALA A 121 13.16 13.68 -13.68
CA ALA A 121 12.32 14.87 -13.79
C ALA A 121 12.98 16.20 -13.34
N GLY A 122 14.28 16.19 -13.09
CA GLY A 122 15.07 17.38 -12.74
C GLY A 122 14.91 17.88 -11.31
N ASP A 123 15.55 19.02 -11.01
CA ASP A 123 15.64 19.61 -9.67
C ASP A 123 14.28 19.89 -9.04
N ARG A 124 13.36 20.45 -9.79
CA ARG A 124 12.03 20.82 -9.27
C ARG A 124 11.27 19.62 -8.72
N ALA A 125 11.42 18.46 -9.35
CA ALA A 125 10.74 17.25 -8.92
C ALA A 125 11.43 16.56 -7.74
N SER A 126 12.77 16.67 -7.65
CA SER A 126 13.55 16.10 -6.54
C SER A 126 13.56 16.98 -5.28
N ALA A 127 13.31 18.30 -5.41
CA ALA A 127 13.35 19.24 -4.30
C ALA A 127 12.51 18.83 -3.06
N PRO A 128 11.27 18.32 -3.19
CA PRO A 128 10.50 17.85 -2.04
C PRO A 128 11.19 16.70 -1.28
N LEU A 129 11.85 15.79 -2.01
CA LEU A 129 12.58 14.68 -1.40
C LEU A 129 13.85 15.19 -0.69
N VAL A 130 14.57 16.13 -1.30
CA VAL A 130 15.76 16.75 -0.68
C VAL A 130 15.36 17.48 0.61
N ALA A 131 14.22 18.19 0.60
CA ALA A 131 13.72 18.92 1.75
C ALA A 131 13.14 18.03 2.86
N LEU A 132 12.91 16.73 2.61
CA LEU A 132 12.32 15.85 3.61
C LEU A 132 13.28 15.63 4.79
N PRO A 133 12.85 15.93 6.04
CA PRO A 133 13.68 15.72 7.22
C PRO A 133 14.14 14.28 7.36
N PRO A 134 15.37 14.01 7.81
CA PRO A 134 15.88 12.65 8.01
C PRO A 134 14.96 11.76 8.82
N ALA A 135 14.31 12.30 9.86
CA ALA A 135 13.36 11.56 10.69
C ALA A 135 12.10 11.06 9.95
N ALA A 136 11.73 11.67 8.82
CA ALA A 136 10.55 11.27 8.03
C ALA A 136 10.89 10.25 6.91
N ARG A 137 12.15 10.11 6.54
CA ARG A 137 12.61 9.21 5.47
C ARG A 137 12.27 7.73 5.72
N PRO A 138 12.45 7.18 6.96
CA PRO A 138 12.10 5.79 7.25
C PRO A 138 10.62 5.49 6.96
N GLY A 139 9.71 6.38 7.37
CA GLY A 139 8.27 6.21 7.15
C GLY A 139 7.91 6.20 5.66
N MET A 140 8.52 7.08 4.86
CA MET A 140 8.30 7.11 3.42
C MET A 140 8.82 5.84 2.74
N LEU A 141 10.02 5.37 3.09
CA LEU A 141 10.56 4.13 2.52
C LEU A 141 9.78 2.90 2.99
N ALA A 142 9.34 2.88 4.27
CA ALA A 142 8.55 1.78 4.82
C ALA A 142 7.25 1.55 4.05
N SER A 143 6.62 2.60 3.50
CA SER A 143 5.41 2.46 2.69
C SER A 143 5.62 1.59 1.43
N LEU A 144 6.86 1.48 0.93
CA LEU A 144 7.16 0.69 -0.27
C LEU A 144 6.93 -0.81 -0.07
N ILE A 145 7.16 -1.34 1.13
CA ILE A 145 6.91 -2.73 1.49
C ILE A 145 5.61 -2.87 2.31
N GLY A 146 5.23 -1.82 3.01
CA GLY A 146 4.05 -1.78 3.87
C GLY A 146 2.75 -2.08 3.11
N ASP A 147 2.69 -1.76 1.82
CA ASP A 147 1.55 -2.14 0.97
C ASP A 147 1.28 -3.65 0.88
N ALA A 148 2.28 -4.50 1.15
CA ALA A 148 2.15 -5.96 1.17
C ALA A 148 1.81 -6.52 2.55
N ILE A 149 1.85 -5.71 3.63
CA ILE A 149 1.74 -6.15 5.01
C ILE A 149 0.45 -5.62 5.63
N GLU A 150 -0.44 -6.50 6.02
CA GLU A 150 -1.73 -6.19 6.64
C GLU A 150 -1.90 -6.91 7.99
N ALA A 151 -0.77 -7.23 8.64
CA ALA A 151 -0.74 -8.00 9.88
C ALA A 151 -1.60 -7.39 10.99
N ARG A 152 -1.63 -6.06 11.12
CA ARG A 152 -2.46 -5.37 12.10
C ARG A 152 -3.95 -5.62 11.85
N ALA A 153 -4.40 -5.44 10.60
CA ALA A 153 -5.80 -5.67 10.26
C ALA A 153 -6.17 -7.16 10.40
N ALA A 154 -5.24 -8.08 10.09
CA ALA A 154 -5.42 -9.50 10.32
C ALA A 154 -5.59 -9.82 11.81
N GLY A 155 -4.87 -9.11 12.69
CA GLY A 155 -4.96 -9.29 14.14
C GLY A 155 -6.23 -8.72 14.77
N ASP A 156 -6.78 -7.64 14.21
CA ASP A 156 -8.06 -7.08 14.65
C ASP A 156 -9.21 -8.07 14.38
N GLY A 157 -9.06 -8.98 13.41
CA GLY A 157 -10.05 -10.00 13.07
C GLY A 157 -11.31 -9.41 12.44
N ALA A 158 -12.41 -10.19 12.50
CA ALA A 158 -13.71 -9.73 12.02
C ALA A 158 -14.40 -8.84 13.06
N PHE A 159 -14.98 -7.72 12.61
CA PHE A 159 -15.75 -6.80 13.45
C PHE A 159 -16.93 -6.20 12.68
N ALA A 160 -17.96 -5.80 13.41
CA ALA A 160 -19.10 -5.10 12.85
C ALA A 160 -18.70 -3.69 12.37
N GLU A 161 -19.62 -3.05 11.65
CA GLU A 161 -19.40 -1.67 11.19
C GLU A 161 -19.10 -0.72 12.36
N GLU A 162 -18.01 0.04 12.23
CA GLU A 162 -17.60 1.07 13.19
C GLU A 162 -17.27 2.39 12.48
N PRO A 163 -17.45 3.53 13.15
CA PRO A 163 -17.11 4.83 12.59
C PRO A 163 -15.58 5.01 12.48
N ILE A 164 -15.18 5.76 11.45
CA ILE A 164 -13.78 6.14 11.23
C ILE A 164 -13.72 7.52 10.58
N ASP A 165 -12.67 8.27 10.88
CA ASP A 165 -12.35 9.50 10.16
C ASP A 165 -11.11 9.30 9.30
N LEU A 166 -11.19 9.65 8.02
CA LEU A 166 -10.10 9.51 7.06
C LEU A 166 -9.66 10.87 6.52
N PRO A 167 -8.36 11.10 6.36
CA PRO A 167 -7.90 12.29 5.67
C PRO A 167 -8.32 12.23 4.19
N ALA A 168 -8.95 13.28 3.72
CA ALA A 168 -9.20 13.49 2.29
C ALA A 168 -7.87 13.51 1.52
N ALA A 169 -7.91 13.13 0.24
CA ALA A 169 -6.75 13.31 -0.62
C ALA A 169 -6.34 14.80 -0.63
N PRO A 170 -5.03 15.10 -0.55
CA PRO A 170 -4.58 16.48 -0.59
C PRO A 170 -4.99 17.13 -1.92
N VAL A 171 -5.65 18.28 -1.82
CA VAL A 171 -6.02 19.11 -2.98
C VAL A 171 -4.87 20.06 -3.28
N ALA A 172 -4.61 20.32 -4.55
CA ALA A 172 -3.60 21.29 -4.95
C ALA A 172 -3.89 22.66 -4.30
N GLY A 173 -2.94 23.17 -3.51
CA GLY A 173 -3.09 24.46 -2.83
C GLY A 173 -2.57 24.50 -1.40
N GLY A 174 -2.24 23.35 -0.80
CA GLY A 174 -1.67 23.23 0.54
C GLY A 174 -2.69 23.55 1.63
N GLY A 175 -2.67 22.80 2.70
CA GLY A 175 -3.55 22.90 3.86
C GLY A 175 -3.62 21.56 4.57
N ALA A 176 -4.04 21.55 5.83
CA ALA A 176 -4.35 20.28 6.49
C ALA A 176 -5.47 19.58 5.72
N PRO A 177 -5.36 18.27 5.45
CA PRO A 177 -6.42 17.54 4.77
C PRO A 177 -7.70 17.58 5.60
N ALA A 178 -8.85 17.79 4.94
CA ALA A 178 -10.15 17.62 5.58
C ALA A 178 -10.28 16.17 6.05
N MET A 179 -10.91 15.97 7.20
CA MET A 179 -11.26 14.62 7.67
C MET A 179 -12.65 14.25 7.13
N LEU A 180 -12.73 13.11 6.50
CA LEU A 180 -13.97 12.56 5.94
C LEU A 180 -14.55 11.55 6.94
N PRO A 181 -15.77 11.78 7.44
CA PRO A 181 -16.46 10.77 8.24
C PRO A 181 -16.75 9.54 7.38
N GLY A 182 -16.56 8.38 7.96
CA GLY A 182 -16.72 7.12 7.26
C GLY A 182 -17.03 5.96 8.18
N LYS A 183 -17.01 4.80 7.59
CA LYS A 183 -17.28 3.52 8.25
C LYS A 183 -16.27 2.47 7.78
N ARG A 184 -15.88 1.60 8.69
CA ARG A 184 -15.13 0.40 8.36
C ARG A 184 -15.80 -0.84 8.96
N SER A 185 -15.62 -1.97 8.29
CA SER A 185 -16.06 -3.28 8.76
C SER A 185 -15.09 -4.35 8.31
N ALA A 186 -15.07 -5.49 9.00
CA ALA A 186 -14.28 -6.63 8.59
C ALA A 186 -15.06 -7.94 8.78
N ALA A 187 -14.98 -8.82 7.78
CA ALA A 187 -15.66 -10.12 7.80
C ALA A 187 -14.75 -11.21 7.21
N ILE A 188 -14.92 -12.44 7.68
CA ILE A 188 -14.30 -13.61 7.03
C ILE A 188 -15.16 -14.01 5.84
N GLU A 189 -14.57 -14.02 4.66
CA GLU A 189 -15.18 -14.47 3.40
C GLU A 189 -14.34 -15.59 2.78
N GLY A 190 -14.82 -16.82 2.90
CA GLY A 190 -14.02 -18.00 2.59
C GLY A 190 -12.87 -18.15 3.58
N ASP A 191 -11.64 -18.14 3.07
CA ASP A 191 -10.40 -18.23 3.84
C ASP A 191 -9.70 -16.86 4.01
N ARG A 192 -10.35 -15.75 3.64
CA ARG A 192 -9.80 -14.41 3.67
C ARG A 192 -10.54 -13.52 4.67
N LEU A 193 -9.79 -12.66 5.34
CA LEU A 193 -10.35 -11.52 6.04
C LEU A 193 -10.54 -10.38 5.04
N VAL A 194 -11.78 -9.90 4.92
CA VAL A 194 -12.13 -8.80 4.01
C VAL A 194 -12.48 -7.57 4.82
N VAL A 195 -11.63 -6.55 4.72
CA VAL A 195 -11.84 -5.24 5.35
C VAL A 195 -12.42 -4.29 4.31
N ARG A 196 -13.56 -3.68 4.63
CA ARG A 196 -14.21 -2.65 3.82
C ARG A 196 -14.18 -1.33 4.53
N LEU A 197 -13.94 -0.29 3.78
CA LEU A 197 -13.86 1.07 4.27
C LEU A 197 -14.53 1.99 3.24
N ALA A 198 -15.41 2.86 3.73
CA ALA A 198 -16.04 3.90 2.92
C ALA A 198 -16.12 5.20 3.74
N ALA A 199 -15.67 6.31 3.15
CA ALA A 199 -15.78 7.63 3.76
C ALA A 199 -16.14 8.66 2.69
N ALA A 200 -16.96 9.64 3.05
CA ALA A 200 -17.31 10.71 2.15
C ALA A 200 -17.65 11.99 2.95
N GLY A 201 -17.37 13.13 2.34
CA GLY A 201 -17.69 14.40 2.98
C GLY A 201 -17.27 15.61 2.15
N PRO A 202 -17.58 16.80 2.66
CA PRO A 202 -17.17 18.04 2.02
C PRO A 202 -15.66 18.27 2.17
N LEU A 203 -15.07 18.90 1.17
CA LEU A 203 -13.70 19.40 1.24
C LEU A 203 -13.70 20.82 1.79
N ALA A 204 -12.66 21.18 2.55
CA ALA A 204 -12.50 22.54 3.03
C ALA A 204 -12.27 23.54 1.87
N LEU A 205 -11.56 23.10 0.83
CA LEU A 205 -11.26 23.87 -0.37
C LEU A 205 -11.19 22.93 -1.58
N PRO A 206 -11.74 23.32 -2.76
CA PRO A 206 -12.58 24.51 -2.96
C PRO A 206 -13.95 24.37 -2.28
N ALA A 207 -14.57 25.49 -1.90
CA ALA A 207 -15.87 25.49 -1.22
C ALA A 207 -16.94 24.76 -2.04
N GLY A 208 -17.71 23.88 -1.37
CA GLY A 208 -18.75 23.07 -2.00
C GLY A 208 -18.26 21.84 -2.75
N ALA A 209 -16.94 21.60 -2.80
CA ALA A 209 -16.40 20.35 -3.32
C ALA A 209 -16.60 19.20 -2.30
N THR A 210 -16.70 17.99 -2.81
CA THR A 210 -16.82 16.76 -2.01
C THR A 210 -15.74 15.76 -2.36
N SER A 211 -15.42 14.86 -1.43
CA SER A 211 -14.55 13.72 -1.69
C SER A 211 -15.17 12.45 -1.14
N SER A 212 -14.89 11.34 -1.80
CA SER A 212 -15.20 9.99 -1.31
C SER A 212 -14.00 9.07 -1.45
N ILE A 213 -13.90 8.14 -0.51
CA ILE A 213 -12.87 7.08 -0.47
C ILE A 213 -13.59 5.76 -0.26
N GLU A 214 -13.34 4.81 -1.13
CA GLU A 214 -13.77 3.42 -0.98
C GLU A 214 -12.55 2.53 -1.04
N ARG A 215 -12.43 1.60 -0.07
CA ARG A 215 -11.33 0.63 -0.05
C ARG A 215 -11.87 -0.74 0.35
N THR A 216 -11.45 -1.75 -0.39
CA THR A 216 -11.65 -3.15 -0.03
C THR A 216 -10.28 -3.83 0.00
N THR A 217 -9.95 -4.43 1.14
CA THR A 217 -8.69 -5.17 1.35
C THR A 217 -9.01 -6.61 1.68
N ARG A 218 -8.43 -7.55 0.94
CA ARG A 218 -8.44 -8.99 1.22
C ARG A 218 -7.09 -9.38 1.80
N ILE A 219 -7.11 -10.07 2.92
CA ILE A 219 -5.94 -10.39 3.73
C ILE A 219 -5.92 -11.89 3.97
N ASP A 220 -4.76 -12.49 3.87
CA ASP A 220 -4.53 -13.84 4.38
C ASP A 220 -4.34 -13.76 5.92
N PRO A 221 -5.31 -14.20 6.73
CA PRO A 221 -5.24 -14.06 8.18
C PRO A 221 -4.15 -14.95 8.80
N ALA A 222 -3.70 -15.99 8.11
CA ALA A 222 -2.65 -16.89 8.61
C ALA A 222 -1.26 -16.27 8.51
N THR A 223 -1.04 -15.40 7.53
CA THR A 223 0.26 -14.79 7.28
C THR A 223 0.31 -13.29 7.60
N GLY A 224 -0.83 -12.63 7.66
CA GLY A 224 -0.93 -11.17 7.77
C GLY A 224 -0.51 -10.44 6.48
N LEU A 225 -0.44 -11.15 5.36
CA LEU A 225 -0.11 -10.58 4.06
C LEU A 225 -1.35 -10.13 3.30
N LEU A 226 -1.18 -9.08 2.53
CA LEU A 226 -2.15 -8.66 1.53
C LEU A 226 -2.36 -9.80 0.51
N ASP A 227 -3.61 -10.07 0.13
CA ASP A 227 -3.97 -10.82 -1.07
C ASP A 227 -4.33 -9.84 -2.20
N GLU A 228 -5.30 -8.97 -1.92
CA GLU A 228 -5.75 -7.95 -2.87
C GLU A 228 -6.22 -6.69 -2.13
N ARG A 229 -5.91 -5.50 -2.68
CA ARG A 229 -6.51 -4.23 -2.24
C ARG A 229 -6.98 -3.45 -3.45
N ARG A 230 -8.21 -2.96 -3.37
CA ARG A 230 -8.75 -1.99 -4.31
C ARG A 230 -9.10 -0.72 -3.55
N GLU A 231 -8.63 0.40 -4.05
CA GLU A 231 -8.94 1.71 -3.50
C GLU A 231 -9.41 2.64 -4.62
N ARG A 232 -10.51 3.32 -4.36
CA ARG A 232 -11.05 4.36 -5.24
C ARG A 232 -11.19 5.64 -4.43
N VAL A 233 -10.63 6.72 -4.96
CA VAL A 233 -10.77 8.07 -4.42
C VAL A 233 -11.34 8.96 -5.51
N GLU A 234 -12.42 9.66 -5.20
CA GLU A 234 -13.07 10.56 -6.12
C GLU A 234 -13.31 11.92 -5.44
N SER A 235 -13.04 13.00 -6.12
CA SER A 235 -13.47 14.33 -5.71
C SER A 235 -14.30 14.99 -6.79
N ARG A 236 -15.32 15.73 -6.37
CA ARG A 236 -16.20 16.51 -7.25
C ARG A 236 -16.21 17.97 -6.83
N MET A 237 -16.24 18.83 -7.83
CA MET A 237 -16.38 20.26 -7.65
C MET A 237 -17.83 20.60 -7.25
N SER A 238 -18.07 21.83 -6.82
CA SER A 238 -19.39 22.30 -6.40
C SER A 238 -20.47 22.23 -7.48
N ASP A 239 -20.08 22.25 -8.75
CA ASP A 239 -20.97 22.07 -9.91
C ASP A 239 -21.20 20.58 -10.28
N GLY A 240 -20.66 19.64 -9.49
CA GLY A 240 -20.75 18.20 -9.72
C GLY A 240 -19.72 17.65 -10.73
N THR A 241 -18.91 18.49 -11.36
CA THR A 241 -17.88 18.03 -12.28
C THR A 241 -16.78 17.26 -11.54
N LEU A 242 -16.15 16.32 -12.24
CA LEU A 242 -15.04 15.53 -11.70
C LEU A 242 -13.82 16.44 -11.46
N GLY A 243 -13.39 16.57 -10.22
CA GLY A 243 -12.14 17.23 -9.87
C GLY A 243 -10.95 16.31 -9.98
N GLN A 244 -11.04 15.13 -9.34
CA GLN A 244 -10.00 14.09 -9.36
C GLN A 244 -10.65 12.72 -9.20
N PHE A 245 -10.09 11.75 -9.91
CA PHE A 245 -10.36 10.33 -9.73
C PHE A 245 -9.05 9.58 -9.63
N ARG A 246 -8.94 8.68 -8.67
CA ARG A 246 -7.80 7.79 -8.51
C ARG A 246 -8.32 6.40 -8.16
N GLU A 247 -7.84 5.42 -8.90
CA GLU A 247 -8.09 4.01 -8.64
C GLU A 247 -6.75 3.28 -8.51
N MET A 248 -6.61 2.51 -7.44
CA MET A 248 -5.42 1.72 -7.18
C MET A 248 -5.82 0.28 -6.93
N HIS A 249 -5.11 -0.63 -7.56
CA HIS A 249 -5.30 -2.05 -7.40
C HIS A 249 -3.95 -2.70 -7.08
N TYR A 250 -3.86 -3.33 -5.93
CA TYR A 250 -2.70 -4.06 -5.44
C TYR A 250 -3.03 -5.54 -5.39
N ARG A 251 -2.11 -6.39 -5.86
CA ARG A 251 -2.21 -7.85 -5.75
C ARG A 251 -0.87 -8.42 -5.34
N LEU A 252 -0.87 -9.27 -4.31
CA LEU A 252 0.30 -10.02 -3.92
C LEU A 252 0.20 -11.45 -4.48
N ARG A 253 1.22 -11.87 -5.24
CA ARG A 253 1.28 -13.17 -5.88
C ARG A 253 2.48 -13.95 -5.39
N TYR A 254 2.27 -15.24 -5.14
CA TYR A 254 3.38 -16.18 -4.99
C TYR A 254 3.98 -16.44 -6.36
N GLN A 255 5.30 -16.31 -6.50
CA GLN A 255 5.96 -16.72 -7.74
C GLN A 255 5.97 -18.25 -7.81
N ASP A 256 5.30 -18.81 -8.81
CA ASP A 256 5.36 -20.25 -9.06
C ASP A 256 6.74 -20.60 -9.63
N THR A 257 7.60 -21.19 -8.78
CA THR A 257 8.96 -21.60 -9.12
C THR A 257 8.99 -22.62 -10.27
N ARG A 258 7.87 -23.25 -10.59
CA ARG A 258 7.78 -24.27 -11.66
C ARG A 258 7.84 -23.68 -13.08
N GLN A 259 7.60 -22.39 -13.27
CA GLN A 259 7.69 -21.77 -14.60
C GLN A 259 9.12 -21.37 -15.00
N GLN A 260 10.03 -21.19 -14.07
CA GLN A 260 11.41 -20.81 -14.38
C GLN A 260 12.24 -21.98 -14.96
N THR A 261 11.96 -23.22 -14.59
CA THR A 261 12.68 -24.39 -15.08
C THR A 261 12.35 -24.73 -16.55
N ARG A 262 11.27 -24.19 -17.11
CA ARG A 262 10.89 -24.43 -18.53
C ARG A 262 11.44 -23.39 -19.52
N ARG A 263 12.16 -22.37 -19.08
CA ARG A 263 12.69 -21.31 -19.94
C ARG A 263 14.21 -21.31 -20.07
N GLN A 264 14.90 -22.33 -19.53
CA GLN A 264 16.31 -22.54 -19.85
C GLN A 264 16.38 -23.51 -21.05
N PRO A 265 16.89 -23.05 -22.19
CA PRO A 265 17.12 -23.88 -23.38
C PRO A 265 18.23 -24.88 -23.14
#